data_ea43370ea78e9f9e9fa5889400d2a690
#
_entry.id   ea43370ea78e9f9e9fa5889400d2a690
#
_cell.length_a   1.000
_cell.length_b   1.000
_cell.length_c   1.000
_cell.angle_alpha   90.00
_cell.angle_beta   90.00
_cell.angle_gamma   90.00
#
_symmetry.space_group_name_H-M   'P 1'
#
loop_
_entity.id
_entity.type
_entity.pdbx_description
1 polymer ?
#
loop_
_entity_poly.entity_id
_entity_poly.type
_entity_poly.pdbx_seq_one_letter_code
_entity_poly.pdbx_strand_id
1 'polypeptide(L)'
;MIRSNRKFPVLILAAGIVGGMFVAACASKDVRQEAVATVNGEAIKGGELRESLGVPAGVFAVADIPVEKKKEALDQLVTVRLMAQEARSRGLDNTARFKEIVRQNDPVVRIRALVRKEFEGKLKVTEKEFKAEIVKVKKVSKGLSDADAAMRAVKSVSAGRIEKIQEDLIAVAKKETAAAVDAQAMARIGKEENMPDDVVLASVGDEKILYGDVKKIFRGGSPPAGTPHGQPDLSINPALAGNILERELTMRALAAYAKNQGIDVTDGYKAIRQEMERSVLRSMVTDNIIAKNVEVTDKEVEESYAARMKGTKIPAGLGAIFKEQIRTTLRKEKEKKEIDAYIAELRKKAKITINDDILPKI
;
A
#
# COMPACT_ATOMS: atom_id res chain seq x y z
N MET A 1 20.29 -23.18 66.37
CA MET A 1 20.06 -22.35 67.61
C MET A 1 19.94 -20.91 67.15
N ILE A 2 18.96 -20.30 67.62
CA ILE A 2 18.46 -18.95 67.85
C ILE A 2 17.64 -18.34 66.71
N ARG A 3 16.32 -18.39 67.00
CA ARG A 3 15.24 -17.60 66.40
C ARG A 3 15.37 -16.13 66.80
N SER A 4 15.07 -15.21 65.87
CA SER A 4 14.65 -13.87 66.29
C SER A 4 13.55 -13.37 65.37
N ASN A 5 12.33 -13.37 65.95
CA ASN A 5 11.15 -12.66 65.47
C ASN A 5 11.38 -11.17 65.62
N ARG A 6 11.12 -10.36 64.57
CA ARG A 6 10.78 -8.95 64.74
C ARG A 6 9.54 -8.60 63.92
N LYS A 7 8.50 -8.29 64.70
CA LYS A 7 7.20 -7.74 64.25
C LYS A 7 7.42 -6.29 63.84
N PHE A 8 6.86 -5.90 62.70
CA PHE A 8 6.75 -4.51 62.31
C PHE A 8 5.39 -3.97 62.76
N PRO A 9 5.31 -2.76 63.34
CA PRO A 9 4.03 -2.13 63.65
C PRO A 9 3.46 -1.41 62.43
N VAL A 10 2.14 -1.56 62.29
CA VAL A 10 1.28 -0.83 61.38
C VAL A 10 1.22 0.62 61.85
N LEU A 11 1.62 1.56 61.01
CA LEU A 11 1.37 2.98 61.21
C LEU A 11 0.28 3.43 60.22
N ILE A 12 -0.89 3.66 60.76
CA ILE A 12 -2.01 4.34 60.11
C ILE A 12 -1.69 5.83 60.20
N LEU A 13 -1.58 6.51 59.04
CA LEU A 13 -1.55 7.97 59.00
C LEU A 13 -2.70 8.44 58.09
N ALA A 14 -3.56 9.21 58.73
CA ALA A 14 -4.79 9.76 58.18
C ALA A 14 -4.54 10.95 57.26
N ALA A 15 -5.37 11.03 56.24
CA ALA A 15 -6.00 12.20 55.61
C ALA A 15 -5.22 13.52 55.54
N GLY A 16 -4.79 13.88 54.36
CA GLY A 16 -4.62 15.26 53.93
C GLY A 16 -5.18 15.43 52.53
N ILE A 17 -6.41 15.93 52.44
CA ILE A 17 -7.03 16.36 51.17
C ILE A 17 -6.33 17.67 50.81
N VAL A 18 -5.32 17.60 49.95
CA VAL A 18 -4.84 18.78 49.20
C VAL A 18 -5.56 18.77 47.85
N GLY A 19 -6.51 19.66 47.72
CA GLY A 19 -7.19 19.96 46.45
C GLY A 19 -6.18 20.53 45.45
N GLY A 20 -5.51 19.64 44.73
CA GLY A 20 -4.77 19.98 43.53
C GLY A 20 -5.75 20.15 42.39
N MET A 21 -6.00 21.42 42.00
CA MET A 21 -6.58 21.72 40.68
C MET A 21 -5.72 21.03 39.63
N PHE A 22 -6.18 19.89 39.15
CA PHE A 22 -5.74 19.38 37.85
C PHE A 22 -6.21 20.38 36.78
N VAL A 23 -5.36 21.34 36.45
CA VAL A 23 -5.43 22.00 35.16
C VAL A 23 -5.22 20.87 34.15
N ALA A 24 -6.33 20.30 33.68
CA ALA A 24 -6.32 19.46 32.50
C ALA A 24 -5.83 20.36 31.36
N ALA A 25 -4.52 20.36 31.12
CA ALA A 25 -3.97 20.81 29.88
C ALA A 25 -4.66 19.93 28.81
N CYS A 26 -5.63 20.52 28.09
CA CYS A 26 -6.16 19.96 26.86
C CYS A 26 -4.99 19.89 25.87
N ALA A 27 -4.13 18.90 26.01
CA ALA A 27 -3.31 18.45 24.91
C ALA A 27 -4.31 18.09 23.80
N SER A 28 -4.36 18.86 22.75
CA SER A 28 -5.19 18.58 21.59
C SER A 28 -4.87 17.15 21.16
N LYS A 29 -5.83 16.25 21.37
CA LYS A 29 -5.65 14.85 21.01
C LYS A 29 -5.27 14.79 19.54
N ASP A 30 -4.21 14.05 19.23
CA ASP A 30 -3.78 13.87 17.84
C ASP A 30 -4.89 13.14 17.08
N VAL A 31 -5.64 13.88 16.25
CA VAL A 31 -6.77 13.35 15.46
C VAL A 31 -6.39 12.13 14.61
N ARG A 32 -5.08 11.96 14.31
CA ARG A 32 -4.57 10.77 13.60
C ARG A 32 -4.74 9.48 14.39
N GLN A 33 -4.73 9.58 15.72
CA GLN A 33 -4.89 8.42 16.61
C GLN A 33 -6.34 8.15 16.99
N GLU A 34 -7.25 9.12 16.76
CA GLU A 34 -8.66 8.96 17.07
C GLU A 34 -9.38 8.08 16.04
N ALA A 35 -10.39 7.35 16.50
CA ALA A 35 -11.23 6.55 15.63
C ALA A 35 -12.20 7.44 14.86
N VAL A 36 -12.11 7.46 13.53
CA VAL A 36 -13.07 8.13 12.63
C VAL A 36 -14.26 7.25 12.32
N ALA A 37 -14.13 5.94 12.47
CA ALA A 37 -15.21 4.97 12.38
C ALA A 37 -14.88 3.69 13.13
N THR A 38 -15.87 2.86 13.37
CA THR A 38 -15.71 1.47 13.79
C THR A 38 -16.53 0.55 12.91
N VAL A 39 -16.01 -0.65 12.64
CA VAL A 39 -16.69 -1.71 11.88
C VAL A 39 -16.66 -2.98 12.72
N ASN A 40 -17.80 -3.39 13.27
CA ASN A 40 -17.91 -4.52 14.19
C ASN A 40 -16.93 -4.42 15.38
N GLY A 41 -16.71 -3.19 15.88
CA GLY A 41 -15.79 -2.91 16.98
C GLY A 41 -14.32 -2.69 16.57
N GLU A 42 -13.93 -2.95 15.31
CA GLU A 42 -12.59 -2.65 14.80
C GLU A 42 -12.51 -1.17 14.37
N ALA A 43 -11.61 -0.41 14.99
CA ALA A 43 -11.45 1.01 14.71
C ALA A 43 -10.73 1.27 13.38
N ILE A 44 -11.19 2.30 12.67
CA ILE A 44 -10.49 2.96 11.58
C ILE A 44 -9.98 4.29 12.14
N LYS A 45 -8.67 4.48 12.15
CA LYS A 45 -8.05 5.69 12.72
C LYS A 45 -7.93 6.81 11.70
N GLY A 46 -7.90 8.05 12.19
CA GLY A 46 -7.69 9.23 11.35
C GLY A 46 -6.42 9.17 10.51
N GLY A 47 -5.34 8.59 11.05
CA GLY A 47 -4.11 8.34 10.30
C GLY A 47 -4.30 7.45 9.08
N GLU A 48 -5.08 6.38 9.20
CA GLU A 48 -5.40 5.47 8.08
C GLU A 48 -6.22 6.20 6.99
N LEU A 49 -7.17 7.03 7.40
CA LEU A 49 -7.95 7.84 6.46
C LEU A 49 -7.07 8.84 5.72
N ARG A 50 -6.15 9.52 6.41
CA ARG A 50 -5.19 10.45 5.78
C ARG A 50 -4.32 9.75 4.74
N GLU A 51 -3.81 8.57 5.07
CA GLU A 51 -3.02 7.76 4.14
C GLU A 51 -3.83 7.32 2.91
N SER A 52 -5.08 6.94 3.10
CA SER A 52 -5.99 6.58 1.99
C SER A 52 -6.29 7.76 1.07
N LEU A 53 -6.23 8.99 1.58
CA LEU A 53 -6.31 10.23 0.82
C LEU A 53 -4.99 10.61 0.13
N GLY A 54 -3.93 9.79 0.29
CA GLY A 54 -2.62 10.04 -0.30
C GLY A 54 -1.83 11.17 0.38
N VAL A 55 -2.17 11.49 1.63
CA VAL A 55 -1.46 12.50 2.42
C VAL A 55 -0.21 11.86 3.03
N PRO A 56 1.00 12.32 2.66
CA PRO A 56 2.22 11.77 3.23
C PRO A 56 2.29 11.94 4.75
N ALA A 57 2.89 10.98 5.43
CA ALA A 57 3.26 11.13 6.84
C ALA A 57 4.15 12.39 7.01
N GLY A 58 3.88 13.18 8.05
CA GLY A 58 4.59 14.46 8.27
C GLY A 58 3.95 15.70 7.63
N VAL A 59 2.97 15.55 6.74
CA VAL A 59 2.15 16.68 6.26
C VAL A 59 0.96 16.87 7.21
N PHE A 60 0.93 18.00 7.92
CA PHE A 60 -0.08 18.25 8.97
C PHE A 60 -1.31 19.02 8.48
N ALA A 61 -1.18 19.83 7.45
CA ALA A 61 -2.24 20.69 6.93
C ALA A 61 -3.11 19.98 5.90
N VAL A 62 -4.27 19.44 6.34
CA VAL A 62 -5.21 18.72 5.46
C VAL A 62 -6.66 19.16 5.67
N ALA A 63 -6.86 20.25 6.43
CA ALA A 63 -8.19 20.75 6.75
C ALA A 63 -9.07 21.07 5.52
N ASP A 64 -8.42 21.37 4.39
CA ASP A 64 -9.10 21.80 3.16
C ASP A 64 -9.53 20.68 2.21
N ILE A 65 -9.34 19.40 2.58
CA ILE A 65 -9.91 18.28 1.82
C ILE A 65 -11.41 18.20 2.12
N PRO A 66 -12.29 18.29 1.09
CA PRO A 66 -13.71 18.23 1.30
C PRO A 66 -14.16 16.98 2.07
N VAL A 67 -15.16 17.15 2.93
CA VAL A 67 -15.71 16.07 3.76
C VAL A 67 -16.23 14.93 2.88
N GLU A 68 -16.76 15.22 1.71
CA GLU A 68 -17.24 14.22 0.75
C GLU A 68 -16.11 13.29 0.30
N LYS A 69 -14.91 13.83 0.02
CA LYS A 69 -13.73 13.01 -0.32
C LYS A 69 -13.26 12.17 0.86
N LYS A 70 -13.32 12.72 2.06
CA LYS A 70 -13.03 11.98 3.29
C LYS A 70 -14.05 10.84 3.49
N LYS A 71 -15.33 11.07 3.21
CA LYS A 71 -16.38 10.04 3.28
C LYS A 71 -16.16 8.94 2.25
N GLU A 72 -15.86 9.29 0.99
CA GLU A 72 -15.56 8.32 -0.07
C GLU A 72 -14.36 7.42 0.34
N ALA A 73 -13.28 8.01 0.84
CA ALA A 73 -12.11 7.27 1.28
C ALA A 73 -12.41 6.39 2.51
N LEU A 74 -13.19 6.92 3.47
CA LEU A 74 -13.64 6.16 4.64
C LEU A 74 -14.50 4.97 4.23
N ASP A 75 -15.41 5.15 3.27
CA ASP A 75 -16.26 4.07 2.75
C ASP A 75 -15.45 2.92 2.14
N GLN A 76 -14.37 3.24 1.44
CA GLN A 76 -13.44 2.23 0.93
C GLN A 76 -12.75 1.47 2.08
N LEU A 77 -12.29 2.18 3.13
CA LEU A 77 -11.69 1.55 4.31
C LEU A 77 -12.69 0.64 5.05
N VAL A 78 -13.94 1.07 5.19
CA VAL A 78 -15.04 0.25 5.75
C VAL A 78 -15.21 -1.02 4.93
N THR A 79 -15.25 -0.90 3.61
CA THR A 79 -15.36 -2.04 2.69
C THR A 79 -14.22 -3.04 2.87
N VAL A 80 -12.97 -2.54 2.96
CA VAL A 80 -11.80 -3.39 3.20
C VAL A 80 -11.91 -4.12 4.54
N ARG A 81 -12.39 -3.45 5.61
CA ARG A 81 -12.61 -4.07 6.92
C ARG A 81 -13.63 -5.21 6.84
N LEU A 82 -14.78 -4.94 6.23
CA LEU A 82 -15.86 -5.94 6.10
C LEU A 82 -15.38 -7.18 5.34
N MET A 83 -14.74 -6.98 4.19
CA MET A 83 -14.23 -8.07 3.38
C MET A 83 -13.13 -8.88 4.11
N ALA A 84 -12.24 -8.19 4.85
CA ALA A 84 -11.21 -8.87 5.62
C ALA A 84 -11.78 -9.65 6.81
N GLN A 85 -12.80 -9.13 7.49
CA GLN A 85 -13.51 -9.84 8.56
C GLN A 85 -14.23 -11.07 8.03
N GLU A 86 -14.89 -10.95 6.88
CA GLU A 86 -15.53 -12.07 6.19
C GLU A 86 -14.51 -13.15 5.78
N ALA A 87 -13.35 -12.74 5.25
CA ALA A 87 -12.28 -13.68 4.92
C ALA A 87 -11.80 -14.47 6.16
N ARG A 88 -11.64 -13.79 7.30
CA ARG A 88 -11.24 -14.43 8.56
C ARG A 88 -12.32 -15.36 9.08
N SER A 89 -13.59 -14.99 9.02
CA SER A 89 -14.71 -15.87 9.44
C SER A 89 -14.74 -17.17 8.65
N ARG A 90 -14.21 -17.16 7.42
CA ARG A 90 -14.05 -18.33 6.55
C ARG A 90 -12.69 -19.04 6.67
N GLY A 91 -11.83 -18.59 7.58
CA GLY A 91 -10.51 -19.18 7.81
C GLY A 91 -9.51 -18.97 6.68
N LEU A 92 -9.72 -17.97 5.78
CA LEU A 92 -8.82 -17.71 4.66
C LEU A 92 -7.44 -17.20 5.12
N ASP A 93 -7.36 -16.56 6.28
CA ASP A 93 -6.12 -16.12 6.93
C ASP A 93 -5.24 -17.27 7.44
N ASN A 94 -5.81 -18.48 7.59
CA ASN A 94 -5.07 -19.67 8.02
C ASN A 94 -4.50 -20.49 6.85
N THR A 95 -4.85 -20.15 5.61
CA THR A 95 -4.43 -20.90 4.42
C THR A 95 -2.93 -20.72 4.14
N ALA A 96 -2.30 -21.76 3.56
CA ALA A 96 -0.91 -21.69 3.13
C ALA A 96 -0.68 -20.56 2.11
N ARG A 97 -1.65 -20.34 1.21
CA ARG A 97 -1.60 -19.27 0.21
C ARG A 97 -1.54 -17.89 0.85
N PHE A 98 -2.38 -17.61 1.85
CA PHE A 98 -2.34 -16.34 2.58
C PHE A 98 -0.99 -16.12 3.25
N LYS A 99 -0.53 -17.12 4.01
CA LYS A 99 0.75 -17.03 4.72
C LYS A 99 1.92 -16.78 3.79
N GLU A 100 1.91 -17.42 2.62
CA GLU A 100 2.96 -17.23 1.61
C GLU A 100 2.90 -15.83 1.00
N ILE A 101 1.72 -15.30 0.64
CA ILE A 101 1.57 -13.94 0.13
C ILE A 101 2.06 -12.92 1.18
N VAL A 102 1.69 -13.11 2.45
CA VAL A 102 2.13 -12.22 3.55
C VAL A 102 3.66 -12.26 3.68
N ARG A 103 4.26 -13.45 3.64
CA ARG A 103 5.72 -13.62 3.70
C ARG A 103 6.44 -12.94 2.55
N GLN A 104 5.92 -13.07 1.31
CA GLN A 104 6.51 -12.45 0.13
C GLN A 104 6.42 -10.93 0.15
N ASN A 105 5.39 -10.36 0.77
CA ASN A 105 5.20 -8.92 0.88
C ASN A 105 5.91 -8.28 2.09
N ASP A 106 6.43 -9.07 3.02
CA ASP A 106 7.05 -8.56 4.25
C ASP A 106 8.21 -7.57 4.00
N PRO A 107 9.13 -7.78 3.04
CA PRO A 107 10.16 -6.80 2.72
C PRO A 107 9.59 -5.43 2.31
N VAL A 108 8.53 -5.43 1.51
CA VAL A 108 7.86 -4.20 1.06
C VAL A 108 7.19 -3.49 2.25
N VAL A 109 6.57 -4.24 3.17
CA VAL A 109 5.99 -3.70 4.40
C VAL A 109 7.05 -3.02 5.27
N ARG A 110 8.22 -3.64 5.44
CA ARG A 110 9.34 -3.04 6.17
C ARG A 110 9.82 -1.75 5.54
N ILE A 111 9.99 -1.74 4.21
CA ILE A 111 10.40 -0.54 3.47
C ILE A 111 9.37 0.57 3.64
N ARG A 112 8.07 0.28 3.50
CA ARG A 112 7.01 1.27 3.71
C ARG A 112 7.04 1.85 5.13
N ALA A 113 7.24 1.00 6.13
CA ALA A 113 7.33 1.44 7.53
C ALA A 113 8.58 2.30 7.79
N LEU A 114 9.72 1.94 7.20
CA LEU A 114 10.94 2.74 7.26
C LEU A 114 10.74 4.12 6.59
N VAL A 115 10.22 4.15 5.37
CA VAL A 115 9.94 5.40 4.65
C VAL A 115 8.95 6.27 5.41
N ARG A 116 7.90 5.69 5.98
CA ARG A 116 6.94 6.41 6.83
C ARG A 116 7.63 7.07 8.03
N LYS A 117 8.46 6.32 8.75
CA LYS A 117 9.25 6.83 9.89
C LYS A 117 10.14 8.02 9.48
N GLU A 118 10.81 7.91 8.33
CA GLU A 118 11.66 8.97 7.79
C GLU A 118 10.85 10.21 7.42
N PHE A 119 9.67 10.04 6.82
CA PHE A 119 8.78 11.15 6.49
C PHE A 119 8.23 11.82 7.75
N GLU A 120 7.78 11.07 8.74
CA GLU A 120 7.30 11.62 10.02
C GLU A 120 8.40 12.45 10.71
N GLY A 121 9.65 12.03 10.63
CA GLY A 121 10.79 12.73 11.22
C GLY A 121 11.28 13.95 10.42
N LYS A 122 11.30 13.85 9.11
CA LYS A 122 12.01 14.79 8.23
C LYS A 122 11.09 15.63 7.33
N LEU A 123 9.93 15.09 6.92
CA LEU A 123 8.99 15.80 6.05
C LEU A 123 8.09 16.71 6.88
N LYS A 124 8.47 17.98 6.98
CA LYS A 124 7.68 19.00 7.69
C LYS A 124 7.16 20.01 6.69
N VAL A 125 5.84 20.01 6.47
CA VAL A 125 5.13 20.99 5.66
C VAL A 125 4.24 21.81 6.57
N THR A 126 4.48 23.13 6.63
CA THR A 126 3.69 24.05 7.43
C THR A 126 2.36 24.38 6.73
N GLU A 127 1.37 24.76 7.51
CA GLU A 127 0.08 25.23 6.98
C GLU A 127 0.25 26.45 6.05
N LYS A 128 1.16 27.36 6.38
CA LYS A 128 1.50 28.53 5.56
C LYS A 128 2.03 28.13 4.17
N GLU A 129 2.96 27.19 4.12
CA GLU A 129 3.51 26.68 2.86
C GLU A 129 2.42 25.99 2.03
N PHE A 130 1.58 25.19 2.68
CA PHE A 130 0.48 24.48 2.02
C PHE A 130 -0.54 25.47 1.41
N LYS A 131 -1.02 26.47 2.18
CA LYS A 131 -1.94 27.49 1.68
C LYS A 131 -1.33 28.30 0.53
N ALA A 132 -0.06 28.66 0.63
CA ALA A 132 0.64 29.34 -0.45
C ALA A 132 0.71 28.50 -1.73
N GLU A 133 0.90 27.20 -1.59
CA GLU A 133 0.95 26.26 -2.73
C GLU A 133 -0.44 26.06 -3.36
N ILE A 134 -1.52 26.01 -2.58
CA ILE A 134 -2.90 25.99 -3.12
C ILE A 134 -3.13 27.19 -4.03
N VAL A 135 -2.72 28.40 -3.59
CA VAL A 135 -2.86 29.62 -4.39
C VAL A 135 -2.10 29.51 -5.72
N LYS A 136 -0.87 28.99 -5.71
CA LYS A 136 -0.09 28.77 -6.93
C LYS A 136 -0.76 27.78 -7.87
N VAL A 137 -1.21 26.63 -7.34
CA VAL A 137 -1.90 25.60 -8.11
C VAL A 137 -3.15 26.15 -8.79
N LYS A 138 -3.97 26.92 -8.08
CA LYS A 138 -5.16 27.57 -8.65
C LYS A 138 -4.82 28.60 -9.74
N LYS A 139 -3.73 29.33 -9.56
CA LYS A 139 -3.27 30.33 -10.56
C LYS A 139 -2.83 29.70 -11.87
N VAL A 140 -2.13 28.52 -11.77
CA VAL A 140 -1.63 27.79 -12.95
C VAL A 140 -2.73 26.96 -13.61
N SER A 141 -3.60 26.35 -12.82
CA SER A 141 -4.67 25.46 -13.29
C SER A 141 -6.03 26.10 -13.04
N LYS A 142 -6.45 26.98 -13.93
CA LYS A 142 -7.76 27.65 -13.87
C LYS A 142 -8.90 26.62 -13.95
N GLY A 143 -9.93 26.77 -13.12
CA GLY A 143 -11.11 25.90 -13.13
C GLY A 143 -11.02 24.64 -12.27
N LEU A 144 -9.93 24.43 -11.52
CA LEU A 144 -9.87 23.38 -10.52
C LEU A 144 -10.82 23.66 -9.36
N SER A 145 -11.49 22.63 -8.87
CA SER A 145 -12.19 22.66 -7.59
C SER A 145 -11.19 22.92 -6.45
N ASP A 146 -11.69 23.42 -5.33
CA ASP A 146 -10.85 23.61 -4.12
C ASP A 146 -10.22 22.31 -3.66
N ALA A 147 -10.96 21.21 -3.76
CA ALA A 147 -10.50 19.87 -3.47
C ALA A 147 -9.32 19.43 -4.34
N ASP A 148 -9.47 19.58 -5.65
CA ASP A 148 -8.43 19.16 -6.60
C ASP A 148 -7.18 20.05 -6.46
N ALA A 149 -7.37 21.36 -6.17
CA ALA A 149 -6.28 22.26 -5.88
C ALA A 149 -5.53 21.87 -4.61
N ALA A 150 -6.24 21.53 -3.53
CA ALA A 150 -5.64 21.06 -2.28
C ALA A 150 -4.89 19.73 -2.49
N MET A 151 -5.46 18.75 -3.20
CA MET A 151 -4.81 17.47 -3.49
C MET A 151 -3.55 17.63 -4.34
N ARG A 152 -3.56 18.54 -5.33
CA ARG A 152 -2.36 18.87 -6.12
C ARG A 152 -1.31 19.59 -5.27
N ALA A 153 -1.73 20.50 -4.40
CA ALA A 153 -0.81 21.24 -3.52
C ALA A 153 -0.10 20.29 -2.54
N VAL A 154 -0.79 19.28 -1.99
CA VAL A 154 -0.16 18.23 -1.13
C VAL A 154 1.00 17.56 -1.87
N LYS A 155 0.78 17.16 -3.11
CA LYS A 155 1.83 16.52 -3.92
C LYS A 155 2.96 17.48 -4.26
N SER A 156 2.63 18.70 -4.68
CA SER A 156 3.61 19.70 -5.14
C SER A 156 4.51 20.18 -4.01
N VAL A 157 3.92 20.57 -2.86
CA VAL A 157 4.68 21.17 -1.73
C VAL A 157 5.67 20.19 -1.09
N SER A 158 5.40 18.89 -1.20
CA SER A 158 6.23 17.84 -0.60
C SER A 158 7.17 17.16 -1.58
N ALA A 159 6.96 17.26 -2.90
CA ALA A 159 7.65 16.45 -3.92
C ALA A 159 9.17 16.50 -3.81
N GLY A 160 9.79 17.69 -3.87
CA GLY A 160 11.25 17.81 -3.80
C GLY A 160 11.85 17.38 -2.45
N ARG A 161 11.10 17.54 -1.34
CA ARG A 161 11.53 17.05 -0.02
C ARG A 161 11.45 15.54 0.06
N ILE A 162 10.39 14.95 -0.48
CA ILE A 162 10.21 13.48 -0.56
C ILE A 162 11.35 12.87 -1.35
N GLU A 163 11.61 13.40 -2.55
CA GLU A 163 12.69 12.93 -3.42
C GLU A 163 14.04 12.93 -2.68
N LYS A 164 14.40 14.05 -2.07
CA LYS A 164 15.65 14.14 -1.29
C LYS A 164 15.71 13.17 -0.12
N ILE A 165 14.61 13.03 0.66
CA ILE A 165 14.57 12.07 1.77
C ILE A 165 14.75 10.64 1.25
N GLN A 166 14.14 10.31 0.12
CA GLN A 166 14.27 8.99 -0.49
C GLN A 166 15.68 8.74 -1.02
N GLU A 167 16.29 9.69 -1.72
CA GLU A 167 17.68 9.58 -2.18
C GLU A 167 18.66 9.39 -1.03
N ASP A 168 18.56 10.22 0.01
CA ASP A 168 19.40 10.14 1.20
C ASP A 168 19.21 8.77 1.91
N LEU A 169 17.97 8.31 2.02
CA LEU A 169 17.65 7.02 2.64
C LEU A 169 18.23 5.85 1.84
N ILE A 170 18.10 5.87 0.51
CA ILE A 170 18.67 4.84 -0.38
C ILE A 170 20.20 4.81 -0.26
N ALA A 171 20.85 5.99 -0.26
CA ALA A 171 22.29 6.08 -0.13
C ALA A 171 22.78 5.50 1.20
N VAL A 172 22.12 5.86 2.31
CA VAL A 172 22.42 5.33 3.64
C VAL A 172 22.20 3.82 3.68
N ALA A 173 21.05 3.33 3.18
CA ALA A 173 20.71 1.92 3.19
C ALA A 173 21.76 1.10 2.42
N LYS A 174 22.13 1.52 1.21
CA LYS A 174 23.18 0.85 0.41
C LYS A 174 24.52 0.79 1.13
N LYS A 175 24.92 1.90 1.77
CA LYS A 175 26.17 1.97 2.52
C LYS A 175 26.15 1.03 3.74
N GLU A 176 25.14 1.13 4.57
CA GLU A 176 25.02 0.38 5.83
C GLU A 176 24.82 -1.13 5.63
N THR A 177 24.35 -1.54 4.45
CA THR A 177 24.14 -2.95 4.11
C THR A 177 25.24 -3.49 3.17
N ALA A 178 26.31 -2.74 2.96
CA ALA A 178 27.41 -3.12 2.04
C ALA A 178 26.89 -3.56 0.65
N ALA A 179 25.92 -2.82 0.11
CA ALA A 179 25.37 -3.11 -1.20
C ALA A 179 26.39 -2.79 -2.30
N ALA A 180 26.70 -3.78 -3.13
CA ALA A 180 27.74 -3.66 -4.18
C ALA A 180 27.30 -4.33 -5.47
N VAL A 181 27.69 -3.74 -6.61
CA VAL A 181 27.49 -4.30 -7.95
C VAL A 181 28.81 -4.86 -8.46
N ASP A 182 28.78 -6.06 -9.03
CA ASP A 182 29.93 -6.62 -9.77
C ASP A 182 29.94 -6.05 -11.21
N ALA A 183 30.77 -5.02 -11.41
CA ALA A 183 30.91 -4.35 -12.70
C ALA A 183 31.48 -5.30 -13.80
N GLN A 184 32.29 -6.29 -13.43
CA GLN A 184 32.87 -7.24 -14.38
C GLN A 184 31.76 -8.23 -14.84
N ALA A 185 30.98 -8.75 -13.92
CA ALA A 185 29.85 -9.61 -14.24
C ALA A 185 28.79 -8.85 -15.09
N MET A 186 28.49 -7.60 -14.76
CA MET A 186 27.57 -6.76 -15.54
C MET A 186 28.08 -6.52 -16.97
N ALA A 187 29.37 -6.34 -17.17
CA ALA A 187 29.95 -6.12 -18.50
C ALA A 187 29.89 -7.35 -19.42
N ARG A 188 29.59 -8.53 -18.88
CA ARG A 188 29.41 -9.80 -19.65
C ARG A 188 28.01 -9.91 -20.26
N ILE A 189 27.00 -9.25 -19.67
CA ILE A 189 25.61 -9.29 -20.14
C ILE A 189 25.55 -8.78 -21.59
N GLY A 190 24.92 -9.55 -22.47
CA GLY A 190 24.78 -9.25 -23.89
C GLY A 190 26.06 -9.47 -24.75
N LYS A 191 27.21 -9.83 -24.13
CA LYS A 191 28.40 -10.23 -24.83
C LYS A 191 28.65 -11.74 -24.79
N GLU A 192 28.24 -12.36 -23.70
CA GLU A 192 28.33 -13.80 -23.48
C GLU A 192 26.99 -14.45 -23.83
N GLU A 193 26.99 -15.33 -24.84
CA GLU A 193 25.78 -15.92 -25.41
C GLU A 193 25.03 -16.81 -24.40
N ASN A 194 25.78 -17.51 -23.50
CA ASN A 194 25.24 -18.44 -22.52
C ASN A 194 25.75 -18.11 -21.11
N MET A 195 25.50 -16.88 -20.63
CA MET A 195 25.86 -16.50 -19.27
C MET A 195 25.10 -17.35 -18.25
N PRO A 196 25.77 -18.06 -17.32
CA PRO A 196 25.12 -18.90 -16.32
C PRO A 196 24.21 -18.12 -15.39
N ASP A 197 23.10 -18.76 -14.97
CA ASP A 197 22.11 -18.13 -14.10
C ASP A 197 22.62 -17.87 -12.67
N ASP A 198 23.65 -18.57 -12.23
CA ASP A 198 24.27 -18.45 -10.90
C ASP A 198 25.37 -17.37 -10.81
N VAL A 199 25.63 -16.65 -11.91
CA VAL A 199 26.56 -15.53 -11.88
C VAL A 199 26.03 -14.43 -10.96
N VAL A 200 26.85 -14.04 -9.98
CA VAL A 200 26.53 -12.97 -9.04
C VAL A 200 26.70 -11.62 -9.73
N LEU A 201 25.62 -10.84 -9.82
CA LEU A 201 25.64 -9.48 -10.40
C LEU A 201 25.77 -8.39 -9.34
N ALA A 202 25.25 -8.65 -8.15
CA ALA A 202 25.34 -7.73 -7.02
C ALA A 202 25.17 -8.48 -5.70
N SER A 203 25.47 -7.81 -4.58
CA SER A 203 25.23 -8.32 -3.24
C SER A 203 24.73 -7.24 -2.30
N VAL A 204 24.02 -7.66 -1.26
CA VAL A 204 23.60 -6.83 -0.12
C VAL A 204 23.99 -7.60 1.15
N GLY A 205 25.13 -7.23 1.77
CA GLY A 205 25.74 -8.09 2.77
C GLY A 205 26.04 -9.46 2.19
N ASP A 206 25.55 -10.52 2.83
CA ASP A 206 25.73 -11.92 2.38
C ASP A 206 24.71 -12.36 1.30
N GLU A 207 23.66 -11.59 1.09
CA GLU A 207 22.63 -11.91 0.10
C GLU A 207 23.10 -11.56 -1.31
N LYS A 208 23.05 -12.54 -2.22
CA LYS A 208 23.49 -12.39 -3.61
C LYS A 208 22.30 -12.15 -4.53
N ILE A 209 22.50 -11.32 -5.54
CA ILE A 209 21.56 -11.11 -6.65
C ILE A 209 22.19 -11.75 -7.88
N LEU A 210 21.52 -12.79 -8.38
CA LEU A 210 22.03 -13.60 -9.47
C LEU A 210 21.51 -13.13 -10.82
N TYR A 211 22.20 -13.43 -11.90
CA TYR A 211 21.74 -13.19 -13.26
C TYR A 211 20.39 -13.88 -13.54
N GLY A 212 20.22 -15.10 -13.04
CA GLY A 212 18.94 -15.83 -13.12
C GLY A 212 17.77 -15.11 -12.44
N ASP A 213 18.02 -14.35 -11.37
CA ASP A 213 16.98 -13.55 -10.71
C ASP A 213 16.53 -12.39 -11.61
N VAL A 214 17.48 -11.69 -12.23
CA VAL A 214 17.21 -10.63 -13.21
C VAL A 214 16.42 -11.15 -14.41
N LYS A 215 16.80 -12.33 -14.93
CA LYS A 215 16.07 -13.02 -16.02
C LYS A 215 14.65 -13.38 -15.64
N LYS A 216 14.40 -13.88 -14.42
CA LYS A 216 13.06 -14.21 -13.92
C LYS A 216 12.18 -12.97 -13.85
N ILE A 217 12.70 -11.85 -13.35
CA ILE A 217 11.96 -10.58 -13.27
C ILE A 217 11.60 -10.09 -14.67
N PHE A 218 12.56 -10.14 -15.60
CA PHE A 218 12.34 -9.76 -16.99
C PHE A 218 11.24 -10.61 -17.66
N ARG A 219 11.27 -11.93 -17.48
CA ARG A 219 10.29 -12.86 -18.05
C ARG A 219 8.90 -12.76 -17.38
N GLY A 220 8.85 -12.42 -16.11
CA GLY A 220 7.60 -12.22 -15.35
C GLY A 220 6.91 -10.88 -15.63
N GLY A 221 7.58 -9.93 -16.27
CA GLY A 221 6.97 -8.72 -16.77
C GLY A 221 6.11 -9.01 -17.99
N SER A 222 4.94 -8.34 -18.12
CA SER A 222 4.15 -8.43 -19.35
C SER A 222 5.01 -8.00 -20.54
N PRO A 223 5.09 -8.79 -21.61
CA PRO A 223 5.82 -8.38 -22.79
C PRO A 223 5.24 -7.06 -23.33
N PRO A 224 6.06 -6.20 -23.93
CA PRO A 224 5.57 -4.98 -24.59
C PRO A 224 4.43 -5.31 -25.55
N ALA A 225 3.39 -4.46 -25.57
CA ALA A 225 2.26 -4.65 -26.47
C ALA A 225 2.76 -4.77 -27.93
N GLY A 226 2.41 -5.89 -28.60
CA GLY A 226 2.85 -6.20 -29.95
C GLY A 226 3.96 -7.23 -30.10
N THR A 227 4.49 -7.79 -29.01
CA THR A 227 5.46 -8.88 -29.07
C THR A 227 4.74 -10.17 -29.47
N PRO A 228 5.13 -10.88 -30.57
CA PRO A 228 4.50 -12.14 -30.94
C PRO A 228 4.67 -13.19 -29.84
N HIS A 229 3.58 -13.85 -29.47
CA HIS A 229 3.65 -15.02 -28.58
C HIS A 229 4.49 -16.10 -29.24
N GLY A 230 5.64 -16.42 -28.64
CA GLY A 230 6.47 -17.54 -29.07
C GLY A 230 7.88 -17.21 -29.49
N GLN A 231 8.41 -15.98 -29.24
CA GLN A 231 9.85 -15.77 -29.41
C GLN A 231 10.61 -16.34 -28.21
N PRO A 232 11.45 -17.37 -28.43
CA PRO A 232 12.42 -17.80 -27.45
C PRO A 232 13.51 -16.74 -27.34
N ASP A 233 13.91 -16.47 -26.12
CA ASP A 233 15.12 -15.73 -25.76
C ASP A 233 15.24 -14.28 -26.29
N LEU A 234 14.38 -13.39 -25.78
CA LEU A 234 14.73 -11.97 -25.77
C LEU A 234 15.98 -11.85 -24.87
N SER A 235 17.14 -11.75 -25.50
CA SER A 235 18.39 -11.44 -24.79
C SER A 235 18.20 -10.16 -24.02
N ILE A 236 18.35 -10.22 -22.70
CA ILE A 236 18.25 -9.03 -21.85
C ILE A 236 19.37 -8.09 -22.29
N ASN A 237 19.02 -6.90 -22.80
CA ASN A 237 20.05 -5.93 -23.11
C ASN A 237 20.69 -5.40 -21.81
N PRO A 238 21.99 -5.01 -21.84
CA PRO A 238 22.71 -4.57 -20.63
C PRO A 238 22.04 -3.42 -19.88
N ALA A 239 21.43 -2.47 -20.58
CA ALA A 239 20.77 -1.32 -19.98
C ALA A 239 19.51 -1.74 -19.17
N LEU A 240 18.71 -2.64 -19.74
CA LEU A 240 17.52 -3.17 -19.06
C LEU A 240 17.91 -4.03 -17.86
N ALA A 241 18.94 -4.88 -18.01
CA ALA A 241 19.48 -5.66 -16.89
C ALA A 241 19.99 -4.74 -15.77
N GLY A 242 20.69 -3.66 -16.11
CA GLY A 242 21.14 -2.66 -15.16
C GLY A 242 20.01 -2.00 -14.39
N ASN A 243 18.92 -1.62 -15.06
CA ASN A 243 17.75 -1.02 -14.42
C ASN A 243 17.04 -1.99 -13.47
N ILE A 244 16.89 -3.26 -13.89
CA ILE A 244 16.29 -4.30 -13.03
C ILE A 244 17.18 -4.53 -11.82
N LEU A 245 18.49 -4.68 -12.03
CA LEU A 245 19.45 -4.92 -10.95
C LEU A 245 19.48 -3.77 -9.94
N GLU A 246 19.53 -2.53 -10.42
CA GLU A 246 19.53 -1.34 -9.55
C GLU A 246 18.28 -1.28 -8.68
N ARG A 247 17.12 -1.59 -9.25
CA ARG A 247 15.86 -1.69 -8.51
C ARG A 247 15.92 -2.79 -7.45
N GLU A 248 16.34 -4.00 -7.82
CA GLU A 248 16.46 -5.12 -6.89
C GLU A 248 17.46 -4.84 -5.77
N LEU A 249 18.63 -4.30 -6.11
CA LEU A 249 19.67 -3.92 -5.16
C LEU A 249 19.12 -2.90 -4.15
N THR A 250 18.43 -1.87 -4.64
CA THR A 250 17.81 -0.83 -3.79
C THR A 250 16.75 -1.41 -2.87
N MET A 251 15.85 -2.27 -3.40
CA MET A 251 14.79 -2.89 -2.59
C MET A 251 15.37 -3.79 -1.50
N ARG A 252 16.36 -4.63 -1.83
CA ARG A 252 17.01 -5.52 -0.85
C ARG A 252 17.81 -4.72 0.19
N ALA A 253 18.55 -3.69 -0.22
CA ALA A 253 19.27 -2.82 0.70
C ALA A 253 18.33 -2.11 1.68
N LEU A 254 17.23 -1.53 1.19
CA LEU A 254 16.24 -0.88 2.06
C LEU A 254 15.57 -1.88 3.02
N ALA A 255 15.23 -3.08 2.57
CA ALA A 255 14.62 -4.11 3.40
C ALA A 255 15.57 -4.61 4.50
N ALA A 256 16.85 -4.85 4.14
CA ALA A 256 17.89 -5.24 5.08
C ALA A 256 18.18 -4.11 6.10
N TYR A 257 18.31 -2.87 5.61
CA TYR A 257 18.49 -1.70 6.47
C TYR A 257 17.32 -1.52 7.44
N ALA A 258 16.08 -1.63 6.96
CA ALA A 258 14.89 -1.57 7.81
C ALA A 258 14.91 -2.63 8.92
N LYS A 259 15.30 -3.86 8.59
CA LYS A 259 15.47 -4.94 9.57
C LYS A 259 16.55 -4.60 10.60
N ASN A 260 17.71 -4.11 10.17
CA ASN A 260 18.81 -3.71 11.05
C ASN A 260 18.41 -2.55 11.99
N GLN A 261 17.49 -1.68 11.53
CA GLN A 261 16.92 -0.60 12.35
C GLN A 261 15.77 -1.05 13.26
N GLY A 262 15.46 -2.33 13.34
CA GLY A 262 14.39 -2.88 14.17
C GLY A 262 13.00 -2.37 13.78
N ILE A 263 12.76 -2.08 12.50
CA ILE A 263 11.48 -1.56 12.02
C ILE A 263 10.35 -2.56 12.26
N ASP A 264 10.61 -3.85 12.17
CA ASP A 264 9.65 -4.95 12.28
C ASP A 264 8.99 -5.09 13.66
N VAL A 265 9.54 -4.48 14.71
CA VAL A 265 8.91 -4.46 16.05
C VAL A 265 8.09 -3.19 16.31
N THR A 266 8.13 -2.19 15.41
CA THR A 266 7.45 -0.90 15.59
C THR A 266 5.94 -0.98 15.35
N ASP A 267 5.17 -0.11 15.98
CA ASP A 267 3.73 -0.01 15.75
C ASP A 267 3.40 0.44 14.33
N GLY A 268 4.27 1.26 13.72
CA GLY A 268 4.15 1.66 12.31
C GLY A 268 4.21 0.46 11.36
N TYR A 269 5.16 -0.45 11.58
CA TYR A 269 5.24 -1.69 10.80
C TYR A 269 4.00 -2.59 11.02
N LYS A 270 3.59 -2.79 12.28
CA LYS A 270 2.41 -3.60 12.59
C LYS A 270 1.15 -3.07 11.90
N ALA A 271 0.96 -1.75 11.89
CA ALA A 271 -0.18 -1.11 11.25
C ALA A 271 -0.18 -1.32 9.72
N ILE A 272 0.98 -1.10 9.06
CA ILE A 272 1.12 -1.30 7.60
C ILE A 272 0.96 -2.77 7.24
N ARG A 273 1.49 -3.68 8.05
CA ARG A 273 1.31 -5.12 7.87
C ARG A 273 -0.16 -5.52 7.94
N GLN A 274 -0.89 -5.04 8.94
CA GLN A 274 -2.32 -5.30 9.06
C GLN A 274 -3.12 -4.77 7.86
N GLU A 275 -2.77 -3.58 7.36
CA GLU A 275 -3.39 -3.03 6.15
C GLU A 275 -3.14 -3.93 4.93
N MET A 276 -1.91 -4.38 4.74
CA MET A 276 -1.55 -5.31 3.67
C MET A 276 -2.31 -6.65 3.82
N GLU A 277 -2.34 -7.23 5.01
CA GLU A 277 -3.08 -8.46 5.29
C GLU A 277 -4.58 -8.32 4.97
N ARG A 278 -5.21 -7.19 5.35
CA ARG A 278 -6.61 -6.90 4.99
C ARG A 278 -6.81 -6.79 3.49
N SER A 279 -5.88 -6.17 2.79
CA SER A 279 -5.93 -6.06 1.32
C SER A 279 -5.84 -7.43 0.64
N VAL A 280 -4.93 -8.30 1.12
CA VAL A 280 -4.81 -9.68 0.64
C VAL A 280 -6.09 -10.48 0.91
N LEU A 281 -6.64 -10.38 2.12
CA LEU A 281 -7.88 -11.07 2.50
C LEU A 281 -9.06 -10.60 1.64
N ARG A 282 -9.19 -9.30 1.37
CA ARG A 282 -10.19 -8.76 0.44
C ARG A 282 -10.05 -9.39 -0.94
N SER A 283 -8.84 -9.44 -1.50
CA SER A 283 -8.59 -10.07 -2.80
C SER A 283 -8.98 -11.54 -2.79
N MET A 284 -8.64 -12.27 -1.72
CA MET A 284 -8.99 -13.69 -1.60
C MET A 284 -10.50 -13.92 -1.55
N VAL A 285 -11.29 -13.04 -0.90
CA VAL A 285 -12.77 -13.12 -0.96
C VAL A 285 -13.26 -12.88 -2.38
N THR A 286 -12.75 -11.86 -3.03
CA THR A 286 -13.11 -11.56 -4.43
C THR A 286 -12.81 -12.74 -5.34
N ASP A 287 -11.57 -13.26 -5.29
CA ASP A 287 -11.11 -14.31 -6.20
C ASP A 287 -11.77 -15.68 -5.92
N ASN A 288 -11.89 -16.05 -4.64
CA ASN A 288 -12.30 -17.40 -4.28
C ASN A 288 -13.81 -17.57 -4.09
N ILE A 289 -14.54 -16.50 -3.80
CA ILE A 289 -15.97 -16.55 -3.46
C ILE A 289 -16.80 -15.91 -4.56
N ILE A 290 -16.41 -14.73 -5.03
CA ILE A 290 -17.21 -13.93 -5.95
C ILE A 290 -16.90 -14.29 -7.40
N ALA A 291 -15.65 -14.13 -7.83
CA ALA A 291 -15.26 -14.30 -9.23
C ALA A 291 -15.48 -15.72 -9.78
N LYS A 292 -15.42 -16.74 -8.91
CA LYS A 292 -15.68 -18.14 -9.32
C LYS A 292 -17.11 -18.39 -9.75
N ASN A 293 -18.06 -17.57 -9.31
CA ASN A 293 -19.48 -17.73 -9.61
C ASN A 293 -19.94 -16.89 -10.79
N VAL A 294 -18.99 -16.14 -11.42
CA VAL A 294 -19.30 -15.26 -12.55
C VAL A 294 -19.03 -15.97 -13.86
N GLU A 295 -20.09 -16.28 -14.59
CA GLU A 295 -20.03 -16.84 -15.93
C GLU A 295 -20.49 -15.83 -16.97
N VAL A 296 -19.84 -15.82 -18.13
CA VAL A 296 -20.26 -15.08 -19.33
C VAL A 296 -20.51 -16.10 -20.42
N THR A 297 -21.77 -16.20 -20.84
CA THR A 297 -22.19 -17.14 -21.90
C THR A 297 -21.82 -16.62 -23.27
N ASP A 298 -21.68 -17.52 -24.25
CA ASP A 298 -21.45 -17.15 -25.63
C ASP A 298 -22.59 -16.30 -26.20
N LYS A 299 -23.84 -16.58 -25.79
CA LYS A 299 -25.02 -15.79 -26.15
C LYS A 299 -24.90 -14.33 -25.76
N GLU A 300 -24.48 -14.04 -24.52
CA GLU A 300 -24.26 -12.67 -24.04
C GLU A 300 -23.15 -11.95 -24.84
N VAL A 301 -22.11 -12.69 -25.20
CA VAL A 301 -21.03 -12.14 -26.02
C VAL A 301 -21.53 -11.80 -27.41
N GLU A 302 -22.31 -12.69 -28.06
CA GLU A 302 -22.89 -12.46 -29.40
C GLU A 302 -23.88 -11.29 -29.38
N GLU A 303 -24.78 -11.22 -28.40
CA GLU A 303 -25.73 -10.10 -28.22
C GLU A 303 -25.01 -8.78 -28.06
N SER A 304 -24.00 -8.74 -27.16
CA SER A 304 -23.19 -7.53 -26.94
C SER A 304 -22.36 -7.14 -28.16
N TYR A 305 -21.81 -8.13 -28.88
CA TYR A 305 -21.09 -7.93 -30.11
C TYR A 305 -21.99 -7.33 -31.19
N ALA A 306 -23.17 -7.93 -31.44
CA ALA A 306 -24.14 -7.44 -32.41
C ALA A 306 -24.58 -6.00 -32.10
N ALA A 307 -24.83 -5.69 -30.82
CA ALA A 307 -25.26 -4.36 -30.40
C ALA A 307 -24.15 -3.30 -30.60
N ARG A 308 -22.90 -3.60 -30.25
CA ARG A 308 -21.75 -2.66 -30.32
C ARG A 308 -21.25 -2.46 -31.74
N MET A 309 -21.38 -3.50 -32.61
CA MET A 309 -20.85 -3.49 -33.94
C MET A 309 -21.93 -3.17 -35.02
N LYS A 310 -23.15 -2.81 -34.60
CA LYS A 310 -24.24 -2.43 -35.50
C LYS A 310 -23.81 -1.26 -36.41
N GLY A 311 -23.79 -1.51 -37.70
CA GLY A 311 -23.41 -0.49 -38.71
C GLY A 311 -21.89 -0.33 -38.92
N THR A 312 -21.04 -1.13 -38.23
CA THR A 312 -19.57 -1.06 -38.39
C THR A 312 -19.09 -2.21 -39.25
N LYS A 313 -18.32 -1.91 -40.33
CA LYS A 313 -17.63 -2.94 -41.12
C LYS A 313 -16.38 -3.41 -40.36
N ILE A 314 -16.40 -4.65 -39.92
CA ILE A 314 -15.26 -5.24 -39.20
C ILE A 314 -14.35 -5.92 -40.20
N PRO A 315 -13.02 -5.63 -40.20
CA PRO A 315 -12.07 -6.35 -41.04
C PRO A 315 -12.10 -7.86 -40.79
N ALA A 316 -11.88 -8.65 -41.82
CA ALA A 316 -11.84 -10.11 -41.74
C ALA A 316 -10.75 -10.52 -40.70
N GLY A 317 -11.09 -11.45 -39.82
CA GLY A 317 -10.18 -11.97 -38.76
C GLY A 317 -10.22 -11.22 -37.41
N LEU A 318 -10.74 -9.98 -37.35
CA LEU A 318 -10.78 -9.24 -36.07
C LEU A 318 -12.02 -9.56 -35.23
N GLY A 319 -13.04 -10.18 -35.75
CA GLY A 319 -14.29 -10.49 -35.05
C GLY A 319 -14.06 -11.32 -33.78
N ALA A 320 -13.19 -12.32 -33.81
CA ALA A 320 -12.85 -13.15 -32.65
C ALA A 320 -12.16 -12.33 -31.56
N ILE A 321 -11.25 -11.44 -31.93
CA ILE A 321 -10.52 -10.56 -30.96
C ILE A 321 -11.52 -9.63 -30.28
N PHE A 322 -12.43 -9.01 -31.01
CA PHE A 322 -13.47 -8.14 -30.44
C PHE A 322 -14.41 -8.91 -29.49
N LYS A 323 -14.82 -10.14 -29.88
CA LYS A 323 -15.64 -10.99 -29.00
C LYS A 323 -14.94 -11.34 -27.70
N GLU A 324 -13.65 -11.63 -27.72
CA GLU A 324 -12.86 -11.90 -26.50
C GLU A 324 -12.70 -10.65 -25.62
N GLN A 325 -12.50 -9.49 -26.21
CA GLN A 325 -12.51 -8.22 -25.48
C GLN A 325 -13.88 -7.94 -24.84
N ILE A 326 -14.97 -8.23 -25.56
CA ILE A 326 -16.34 -8.10 -25.04
C ILE A 326 -16.56 -9.08 -23.88
N ARG A 327 -16.15 -10.35 -24.03
CA ARG A 327 -16.23 -11.37 -22.97
C ARG A 327 -15.52 -10.88 -21.69
N THR A 328 -14.31 -10.37 -21.86
CA THR A 328 -13.52 -9.81 -20.74
C THR A 328 -14.23 -8.62 -20.07
N THR A 329 -14.84 -7.76 -20.88
CA THR A 329 -15.58 -6.59 -20.38
C THR A 329 -16.83 -7.00 -19.61
N LEU A 330 -17.64 -7.89 -20.21
CA LEU A 330 -18.85 -8.42 -19.56
C LEU A 330 -18.53 -9.14 -18.26
N ARG A 331 -17.45 -9.91 -18.23
CA ARG A 331 -17.00 -10.57 -17.00
C ARG A 331 -16.67 -9.56 -15.91
N LYS A 332 -15.90 -8.51 -16.22
CA LYS A 332 -15.58 -7.45 -15.27
C LYS A 332 -16.83 -6.71 -14.77
N GLU A 333 -17.79 -6.46 -15.65
CA GLU A 333 -19.06 -5.81 -15.27
C GLU A 333 -19.90 -6.70 -14.33
N LYS A 334 -19.98 -8.00 -14.61
CA LYS A 334 -20.66 -8.97 -13.75
C LYS A 334 -19.94 -9.13 -12.41
N GLU A 335 -18.61 -9.30 -12.43
CA GLU A 335 -17.79 -9.38 -11.21
C GLU A 335 -18.03 -8.15 -10.33
N LYS A 336 -18.04 -6.96 -10.91
CA LYS A 336 -18.31 -5.74 -10.17
C LYS A 336 -19.70 -5.75 -9.53
N LYS A 337 -20.74 -6.13 -10.25
CA LYS A 337 -22.10 -6.22 -9.71
C LYS A 337 -22.20 -7.21 -8.55
N GLU A 338 -21.57 -8.38 -8.69
CA GLU A 338 -21.56 -9.39 -7.63
C GLU A 338 -20.75 -8.90 -6.40
N ILE A 339 -19.63 -8.22 -6.61
CA ILE A 339 -18.84 -7.60 -5.53
C ILE A 339 -19.69 -6.54 -4.80
N ASP A 340 -20.34 -5.64 -5.54
CA ASP A 340 -21.16 -4.58 -4.97
C ASP A 340 -22.33 -5.16 -4.17
N ALA A 341 -23.02 -6.18 -4.71
CA ALA A 341 -24.10 -6.88 -4.02
C ALA A 341 -23.61 -7.58 -2.74
N TYR A 342 -22.46 -8.26 -2.82
CA TYR A 342 -21.86 -8.94 -1.68
C TYR A 342 -21.48 -7.96 -0.57
N ILE A 343 -20.86 -6.83 -0.91
CA ILE A 343 -20.53 -5.76 0.03
C ILE A 343 -21.79 -5.21 0.68
N ALA A 344 -22.85 -5.00 -0.09
CA ALA A 344 -24.13 -4.51 0.43
C ALA A 344 -24.71 -5.49 1.49
N GLU A 345 -24.64 -6.79 1.27
CA GLU A 345 -25.06 -7.80 2.24
C GLU A 345 -24.20 -7.82 3.51
N LEU A 346 -22.88 -7.65 3.37
CA LEU A 346 -21.99 -7.54 4.53
C LEU A 346 -22.32 -6.29 5.36
N ARG A 347 -22.59 -5.16 4.69
CA ARG A 347 -22.99 -3.90 5.35
C ARG A 347 -24.27 -4.01 6.14
N LYS A 348 -25.30 -4.70 5.60
CA LYS A 348 -26.57 -4.92 6.31
C LYS A 348 -26.40 -5.66 7.64
N LYS A 349 -25.41 -6.56 7.72
CA LYS A 349 -25.13 -7.39 8.89
C LYS A 349 -24.16 -6.74 9.89
N ALA A 350 -23.46 -5.70 9.46
CA ALA A 350 -22.38 -5.10 10.24
C ALA A 350 -22.87 -3.95 11.12
N LYS A 351 -22.23 -3.80 12.28
CA LYS A 351 -22.35 -2.60 13.11
C LYS A 351 -21.30 -1.60 12.69
N ILE A 352 -21.68 -0.58 11.93
CA ILE A 352 -20.81 0.50 11.48
C ILE A 352 -21.19 1.77 12.22
N THR A 353 -20.19 2.43 12.82
CA THR A 353 -20.35 3.73 13.49
C THR A 353 -19.33 4.70 12.91
N ILE A 354 -19.79 5.88 12.48
CA ILE A 354 -18.93 6.97 11.98
C ILE A 354 -18.89 8.06 13.03
N ASN A 355 -17.72 8.63 13.27
CA ASN A 355 -17.54 9.76 14.16
C ASN A 355 -17.56 11.06 13.34
N ASP A 356 -18.75 11.65 13.22
CA ASP A 356 -18.97 12.87 12.44
C ASP A 356 -18.28 14.11 13.04
N ASP A 357 -17.88 14.08 14.32
CA ASP A 357 -17.14 15.16 14.98
C ASP A 357 -15.65 15.14 14.62
N ILE A 358 -15.10 13.97 14.34
CA ILE A 358 -13.66 13.78 14.03
C ILE A 358 -13.41 13.85 12.53
N LEU A 359 -14.29 13.29 11.72
CA LEU A 359 -14.13 13.19 10.27
C LEU A 359 -13.79 14.53 9.58
N PRO A 360 -14.43 15.66 9.89
CA PRO A 360 -14.07 16.96 9.30
C PRO A 360 -12.66 17.43 9.68
N LYS A 361 -12.16 17.02 10.84
CA LYS A 361 -10.86 17.45 11.38
C LYS A 361 -9.65 16.67 10.80
N ILE A 362 -9.94 15.56 10.11
CA ILE A 362 -8.94 14.76 9.39
C ILE A 362 -8.60 15.46 8.08
#